data_5cb6f5bb4e9b57728891d80da0c67d02
#
_entry.id   5cb6f5bb4e9b57728891d80da0c67d02
#
_cell.length_a   1.000
_cell.length_b   1.000
_cell.length_c   1.000
_cell.angle_alpha   90.00
_cell.angle_beta   90.00
_cell.angle_gamma   90.00
#
_symmetry.space_group_name_H-M   'P 1'
#
loop_
_entity.id
_entity.type
_entity.pdbx_description
1 polymer ?
#
loop_
_entity_poly.entity_id
_entity_poly.type
_entity_poly.pdbx_seq_one_letter_code
_entity_poly.pdbx_strand_id
1 'polypeptide(L)'
;MSDQQERKRNVNKLADLRPDQNNARKHNPRNIGMVANSLREVGAARSGVIDEDGNILAGNGTYEALSEAGIEKVKIVQADGNEWVVVQRKGLSEKQKLKLALYDNRSAELAEWDKEVLADIDPEIMESMFSTDELMSILDKPDFEPGTEEDQGELDEKKPIECPKCNHVFTR
;
A
#
# COMPACT_ATOMS: atom_id res chain seq x y z
N MET A 1 -7.86 -43.95 -7.37
CA MET A 1 -6.65 -43.14 -7.44
C MET A 1 -6.86 -42.20 -8.62
N SER A 2 -7.39 -41.01 -8.34
CA SER A 2 -7.72 -40.03 -9.38
C SER A 2 -6.48 -39.17 -9.63
N ASP A 3 -5.97 -39.30 -10.84
CA ASP A 3 -4.89 -38.53 -11.41
C ASP A 3 -5.37 -37.06 -11.57
N GLN A 4 -5.24 -36.25 -10.54
CA GLN A 4 -5.33 -34.80 -10.64
C GLN A 4 -4.01 -34.31 -11.21
N GLN A 5 -3.90 -34.36 -12.52
CA GLN A 5 -2.88 -33.65 -13.28
C GLN A 5 -3.08 -32.16 -13.02
N GLU A 6 -2.29 -31.64 -12.05
CA GLU A 6 -2.13 -30.19 -11.83
C GLU A 6 -1.76 -29.55 -13.17
N ARG A 7 -2.73 -28.87 -13.79
CA ARG A 7 -2.48 -28.01 -14.93
C ARG A 7 -1.71 -26.80 -14.43
N LYS A 8 -0.37 -26.86 -14.41
CA LYS A 8 0.48 -25.70 -14.20
C LYS A 8 0.04 -24.60 -15.13
N ARG A 9 -0.54 -23.53 -14.57
CA ARG A 9 -0.93 -22.36 -15.35
C ARG A 9 0.32 -21.73 -15.94
N ASN A 10 0.31 -21.50 -17.23
CA ASN A 10 1.40 -20.80 -17.91
C ASN A 10 1.18 -19.28 -17.76
N VAL A 11 1.72 -18.70 -16.69
CA VAL A 11 1.63 -17.27 -16.42
C VAL A 11 2.69 -16.54 -17.24
N ASN A 12 2.24 -15.79 -18.26
CA ASN A 12 3.12 -15.03 -19.14
C ASN A 12 2.75 -13.56 -19.26
N LYS A 13 1.56 -13.20 -18.81
CA LYS A 13 1.01 -11.85 -18.88
C LYS A 13 0.53 -11.41 -17.51
N LEU A 14 0.50 -10.11 -17.30
CA LEU A 14 -0.04 -9.49 -16.08
C LEU A 14 -1.49 -9.95 -15.82
N ALA A 15 -2.30 -10.05 -16.86
CA ALA A 15 -3.70 -10.50 -16.76
C ALA A 15 -3.89 -11.97 -16.34
N ASP A 16 -2.83 -12.79 -16.35
CA ASP A 16 -2.87 -14.16 -15.87
C ASP A 16 -2.76 -14.24 -14.33
N LEU A 17 -2.30 -13.16 -13.69
CA LEU A 17 -2.17 -13.02 -12.24
C LEU A 17 -3.51 -12.63 -11.60
N ARG A 18 -3.68 -12.99 -10.34
CA ARG A 18 -4.85 -12.68 -9.54
C ARG A 18 -4.45 -11.84 -8.34
N PRO A 19 -4.93 -10.59 -8.23
CA PRO A 19 -4.69 -9.80 -7.03
C PRO A 19 -5.36 -10.43 -5.81
N ASP A 20 -4.73 -10.28 -4.66
CA ASP A 20 -5.27 -10.71 -3.39
C ASP A 20 -6.48 -9.83 -3.01
N GLN A 21 -7.64 -10.48 -2.83
CA GLN A 21 -8.88 -9.81 -2.43
C GLN A 21 -8.85 -9.38 -0.96
N ASN A 22 -8.01 -10.03 -0.15
CA ASN A 22 -7.85 -9.76 1.27
C ASN A 22 -6.53 -9.04 1.57
N ASN A 23 -6.03 -8.25 0.62
CA ASN A 23 -4.80 -7.50 0.80
C ASN A 23 -4.91 -6.51 1.97
N ALA A 24 -4.14 -6.75 3.04
CA ALA A 24 -4.11 -5.91 4.23
C ALA A 24 -3.50 -4.51 3.99
N ARG A 25 -2.98 -4.21 2.79
CA ARG A 25 -2.44 -2.89 2.42
C ARG A 25 -3.37 -2.19 1.44
N LYS A 26 -3.93 -1.06 1.84
CA LYS A 26 -4.66 -0.13 0.95
C LYS A 26 -3.68 0.73 0.15
N HIS A 27 -3.93 0.81 -1.15
CA HIS A 27 -3.16 1.64 -2.07
C HIS A 27 -4.04 2.80 -2.54
N ASN A 28 -3.87 3.98 -1.96
CA ASN A 28 -4.57 5.17 -2.40
C ASN A 28 -4.08 5.64 -3.79
N PRO A 29 -4.85 6.48 -4.53
CA PRO A 29 -4.48 6.93 -5.87
C PRO A 29 -3.10 7.59 -5.96
N ARG A 30 -2.67 8.27 -4.88
CA ARG A 30 -1.34 8.89 -4.81
C ARG A 30 -0.23 7.84 -4.76
N ASN A 31 -0.44 6.74 -4.02
CA ASN A 31 0.50 5.63 -3.95
C ASN A 31 0.63 4.95 -5.32
N ILE A 32 -0.49 4.54 -5.93
CA ILE A 32 -0.50 3.90 -7.25
C ILE A 32 0.11 4.82 -8.30
N GLY A 33 -0.26 6.10 -8.33
CA GLY A 33 0.31 7.08 -9.26
C GLY A 33 1.82 7.25 -9.10
N MET A 34 2.35 7.19 -7.88
CA MET A 34 3.79 7.23 -7.63
C MET A 34 4.51 6.00 -8.18
N VAL A 35 3.97 4.80 -7.94
CA VAL A 35 4.54 3.55 -8.48
C VAL A 35 4.45 3.55 -10.01
N ALA A 36 3.33 3.96 -10.60
CA ALA A 36 3.15 4.05 -12.05
C ALA A 36 4.13 5.05 -12.69
N ASN A 37 4.39 6.19 -12.05
CA ASN A 37 5.40 7.16 -12.51
C ASN A 37 6.81 6.57 -12.46
N SER A 38 7.15 5.85 -11.38
CA SER A 38 8.42 5.11 -11.30
C SER A 38 8.57 4.14 -12.46
N LEU A 39 7.52 3.36 -12.74
CA LEU A 39 7.52 2.39 -13.84
C LEU A 39 7.72 3.06 -15.22
N ARG A 40 7.11 4.23 -15.45
CA ARG A 40 7.28 4.98 -16.71
C ARG A 40 8.67 5.60 -16.84
N GLU A 41 9.25 6.13 -15.76
CA GLU A 41 10.53 6.84 -15.78
C GLU A 41 11.76 5.92 -15.76
N VAL A 42 11.72 4.87 -14.95
CA VAL A 42 12.87 3.98 -14.71
C VAL A 42 12.59 2.52 -15.07
N GLY A 43 11.35 2.20 -15.40
CA GLY A 43 10.90 0.84 -15.75
C GLY A 43 10.74 -0.07 -14.56
N ALA A 44 10.20 -1.27 -14.80
CA ALA A 44 9.99 -2.27 -13.77
C ALA A 44 11.32 -2.76 -13.18
N ALA A 45 11.45 -2.71 -11.86
CA ALA A 45 12.62 -3.13 -11.11
C ALA A 45 12.26 -3.93 -9.85
N ARG A 46 11.02 -3.85 -9.38
CA ARG A 46 10.51 -4.65 -8.26
C ARG A 46 10.02 -6.01 -8.74
N SER A 47 10.07 -7.01 -7.87
CA SER A 47 9.42 -8.30 -8.04
C SER A 47 8.17 -8.36 -7.16
N GLY A 48 7.17 -9.12 -7.60
CA GLY A 48 6.09 -9.62 -6.75
C GLY A 48 6.36 -11.06 -6.32
N VAL A 49 5.56 -11.57 -5.39
CA VAL A 49 5.52 -12.98 -5.00
C VAL A 49 4.14 -13.52 -5.33
N ILE A 50 4.11 -14.68 -5.94
CA ILE A 50 2.86 -15.39 -6.29
C ILE A 50 2.94 -16.84 -5.80
N ASP A 51 1.78 -17.44 -5.60
CA ASP A 51 1.67 -18.88 -5.39
C ASP A 51 1.68 -19.67 -6.72
N GLU A 52 1.52 -20.98 -6.65
CA GLU A 52 1.46 -21.90 -7.78
C GLU A 52 0.25 -21.69 -8.70
N ASP A 53 -0.81 -21.07 -8.18
CA ASP A 53 -2.04 -20.78 -8.91
C ASP A 53 -2.05 -19.38 -9.54
N GLY A 54 -1.00 -18.57 -9.29
CA GLY A 54 -0.86 -17.21 -9.78
C GLY A 54 -1.56 -16.15 -8.94
N ASN A 55 -1.92 -16.49 -7.69
CA ASN A 55 -2.43 -15.50 -6.75
C ASN A 55 -1.27 -14.65 -6.21
N ILE A 56 -1.46 -13.34 -6.15
CA ILE A 56 -0.41 -12.41 -5.69
C ILE A 56 -0.40 -12.42 -4.16
N LEU A 57 0.70 -12.91 -3.57
CA LEU A 57 0.94 -12.89 -2.13
C LEU A 57 1.59 -11.58 -1.68
N ALA A 58 2.44 -10.99 -2.56
CA ALA A 58 3.04 -9.67 -2.32
C ALA A 58 3.20 -8.91 -3.62
N GLY A 59 2.90 -7.58 -3.61
CA GLY A 59 3.06 -6.71 -4.75
C GLY A 59 1.75 -6.27 -5.42
N ASN A 60 0.60 -6.34 -4.74
CA ASN A 60 -0.70 -5.91 -5.27
C ASN A 60 -0.68 -4.47 -5.80
N GLY A 61 -0.14 -3.50 -5.06
CA GLY A 61 -0.02 -2.13 -5.56
C GLY A 61 0.90 -1.97 -6.77
N THR A 62 1.91 -2.84 -6.90
CA THR A 62 2.75 -2.88 -8.11
C THR A 62 1.97 -3.45 -9.30
N TYR A 63 1.15 -4.47 -9.08
CA TYR A 63 0.28 -5.05 -10.11
C TYR A 63 -0.68 -4.01 -10.68
N GLU A 64 -1.36 -3.23 -9.84
CA GLU A 64 -2.25 -2.15 -10.27
C GLU A 64 -1.48 -1.09 -11.07
N ALA A 65 -0.34 -0.63 -10.56
CA ALA A 65 0.49 0.36 -11.23
C ALA A 65 1.09 -0.12 -12.56
N LEU A 66 1.42 -1.42 -12.69
CA LEU A 66 1.86 -2.02 -13.96
C LEU A 66 0.76 -1.95 -15.02
N SER A 67 -0.49 -2.23 -14.62
CA SER A 67 -1.66 -2.09 -15.49
C SER A 67 -1.84 -0.67 -15.98
N GLU A 68 -1.76 0.33 -15.08
CA GLU A 68 -1.82 1.76 -15.45
C GLU A 68 -0.65 2.22 -16.33
N ALA A 69 0.54 1.64 -16.14
CA ALA A 69 1.72 1.96 -16.94
C ALA A 69 1.75 1.23 -18.30
N GLY A 70 0.78 0.33 -18.59
CA GLY A 70 0.72 -0.44 -19.84
C GLY A 70 1.80 -1.53 -19.94
N ILE A 71 2.32 -2.02 -18.82
CA ILE A 71 3.31 -3.10 -18.78
C ILE A 71 2.59 -4.42 -18.59
N GLU A 72 2.50 -5.21 -19.67
CA GLU A 72 1.72 -6.45 -19.68
C GLU A 72 2.57 -7.72 -19.48
N LYS A 73 3.87 -7.66 -19.78
CA LYS A 73 4.75 -8.85 -19.76
C LYS A 73 5.24 -9.13 -18.35
N VAL A 74 5.13 -10.39 -17.92
CA VAL A 74 5.72 -10.89 -16.68
C VAL A 74 6.77 -11.95 -16.96
N LYS A 75 7.75 -12.06 -16.08
CA LYS A 75 8.75 -13.12 -16.08
C LYS A 75 8.66 -13.84 -14.74
N ILE A 76 8.30 -15.12 -14.77
CA ILE A 76 8.25 -15.95 -13.57
C ILE A 76 9.63 -16.58 -13.33
N VAL A 77 10.08 -16.46 -12.09
CA VAL A 77 11.27 -17.14 -11.56
C VAL A 77 10.78 -18.04 -10.43
N GLN A 78 10.95 -19.34 -10.57
CA GLN A 78 10.64 -20.29 -9.49
C GLN A 78 11.82 -20.32 -8.52
N ALA A 79 11.54 -20.12 -7.24
CA ALA A 79 12.50 -20.17 -6.15
C ALA A 79 11.93 -21.00 -5.00
N ASP A 80 12.80 -21.69 -4.28
CA ASP A 80 12.43 -22.55 -3.14
C ASP A 80 12.53 -21.83 -1.79
N GLY A 81 12.81 -20.53 -1.80
CA GLY A 81 12.96 -19.70 -0.60
C GLY A 81 14.38 -19.70 -0.02
N ASN A 82 15.32 -20.46 -0.58
CA ASN A 82 16.72 -20.52 -0.12
C ASN A 82 17.64 -19.56 -0.88
N GLU A 83 17.11 -18.85 -1.87
CA GLU A 83 17.85 -17.91 -2.71
C GLU A 83 17.17 -16.54 -2.71
N TRP A 84 17.96 -15.47 -2.67
CA TRP A 84 17.46 -14.12 -2.88
C TRP A 84 17.44 -13.78 -4.37
N VAL A 85 16.25 -13.59 -4.93
CA VAL A 85 16.07 -13.17 -6.32
C VAL A 85 16.34 -11.68 -6.46
N VAL A 86 17.34 -11.30 -7.24
CA VAL A 86 17.74 -9.90 -7.47
C VAL A 86 17.48 -9.50 -8.92
N VAL A 87 16.80 -8.38 -9.12
CA VAL A 87 16.59 -7.79 -10.46
C VAL A 87 17.75 -6.85 -10.79
N GLN A 88 18.65 -7.28 -11.71
CA GLN A 88 19.72 -6.41 -12.20
C GLN A 88 19.23 -5.51 -13.33
N ARG A 89 19.27 -4.20 -13.13
CA ARG A 89 18.98 -3.19 -14.14
C ARG A 89 20.27 -2.63 -14.72
N LYS A 90 20.41 -2.66 -16.06
CA LYS A 90 21.55 -2.09 -16.80
C LYS A 90 21.14 -0.84 -17.55
N GLY A 91 22.08 0.09 -17.75
CA GLY A 91 21.89 1.28 -18.56
C GLY A 91 21.15 2.44 -17.86
N LEU A 92 20.91 2.37 -16.55
CA LEU A 92 20.37 3.48 -15.78
C LEU A 92 21.44 4.54 -15.54
N SER A 93 21.10 5.81 -15.77
CA SER A 93 21.92 6.95 -15.34
C SER A 93 21.93 7.07 -13.81
N GLU A 94 22.91 7.79 -13.23
CA GLU A 94 22.97 8.00 -11.76
C GLU A 94 21.69 8.66 -11.21
N LYS A 95 21.09 9.61 -11.96
CA LYS A 95 19.82 10.21 -11.60
C LYS A 95 18.67 9.18 -11.54
N GLN A 96 18.63 8.25 -12.49
CA GLN A 96 17.61 7.19 -12.51
C GLN A 96 17.81 6.18 -11.39
N LYS A 97 19.06 5.83 -11.05
CA LYS A 97 19.37 4.97 -9.90
C LYS A 97 18.88 5.60 -8.59
N LEU A 98 19.17 6.89 -8.38
CA LEU A 98 18.72 7.63 -7.22
C LEU A 98 17.18 7.69 -7.16
N LYS A 99 16.53 8.02 -8.29
CA LYS A 99 15.06 8.03 -8.37
C LYS A 99 14.47 6.66 -8.02
N LEU A 100 15.02 5.57 -8.57
CA LEU A 100 14.54 4.22 -8.29
C LEU A 100 14.57 3.90 -6.80
N ALA A 101 15.69 4.19 -6.13
CA ALA A 101 15.82 3.97 -4.68
C ALA A 101 14.81 4.82 -3.87
N LEU A 102 14.61 6.09 -4.23
CA LEU A 102 13.65 6.95 -3.55
C LEU A 102 12.20 6.52 -3.80
N TYR A 103 11.86 6.14 -5.02
CA TYR A 103 10.52 5.64 -5.33
C TYR A 103 10.20 4.37 -4.56
N ASP A 104 11.18 3.46 -4.40
CA ASP A 104 11.01 2.23 -3.66
C ASP A 104 10.60 2.50 -2.21
N ASN A 105 11.37 3.30 -1.50
CA ASN A 105 11.10 3.65 -0.11
C ASN A 105 9.78 4.45 0.02
N ARG A 106 9.61 5.48 -0.81
CA ARG A 106 8.44 6.37 -0.70
C ARG A 106 7.12 5.68 -1.01
N SER A 107 7.10 4.74 -1.93
CA SER A 107 5.88 3.97 -2.22
C SER A 107 5.45 3.10 -1.04
N ALA A 108 6.40 2.53 -0.29
CA ALA A 108 6.09 1.76 0.92
C ALA A 108 5.48 2.63 2.02
N GLU A 109 5.99 3.86 2.22
CA GLU A 109 5.46 4.81 3.21
C GLU A 109 4.04 5.30 2.90
N LEU A 110 3.67 5.42 1.64
CA LEU A 110 2.37 5.92 1.20
C LEU A 110 1.25 4.86 1.23
N ALA A 111 1.57 3.60 1.42
CA ALA A 111 0.58 2.55 1.58
C ALA A 111 0.07 2.51 3.01
N GLU A 112 -1.24 2.30 3.17
CA GLU A 112 -1.93 2.30 4.47
C GLU A 112 -2.39 0.88 4.82
N TRP A 113 -2.60 0.62 6.11
CA TRP A 113 -3.19 -0.64 6.54
C TRP A 113 -4.70 -0.62 6.38
N ASP A 114 -5.27 -1.71 5.87
CA ASP A 114 -6.71 -1.94 5.88
C ASP A 114 -7.13 -2.49 7.25
N LYS A 115 -7.77 -1.65 8.05
CA LYS A 115 -8.18 -2.00 9.42
C LYS A 115 -9.19 -3.14 9.45
N GLU A 116 -10.10 -3.19 8.49
CA GLU A 116 -11.12 -4.24 8.42
C GLU A 116 -10.47 -5.58 8.10
N VAL A 117 -9.57 -5.61 7.10
CA VAL A 117 -8.82 -6.82 6.75
C VAL A 117 -7.92 -7.26 7.91
N LEU A 118 -7.23 -6.32 8.58
CA LEU A 118 -6.37 -6.66 9.72
C LEU A 118 -7.17 -7.25 10.89
N ALA A 119 -8.39 -6.76 11.14
CA ALA A 119 -9.24 -7.27 12.22
C ALA A 119 -9.73 -8.71 11.98
N ASP A 120 -9.77 -9.14 10.73
CA ASP A 120 -10.19 -10.50 10.35
C ASP A 120 -9.01 -11.51 10.30
N ILE A 121 -7.77 -11.04 10.46
CA ILE A 121 -6.58 -11.91 10.49
C ILE A 121 -6.48 -12.60 11.85
N ASP A 122 -6.03 -13.87 11.81
CA ASP A 122 -5.78 -14.67 13.02
C ASP A 122 -4.86 -13.91 13.99
N PRO A 123 -5.29 -13.75 15.28
CA PRO A 123 -4.52 -13.06 16.30
C PRO A 123 -3.09 -13.59 16.49
N GLU A 124 -2.87 -14.91 16.39
CA GLU A 124 -1.53 -15.50 16.52
C GLU A 124 -0.57 -15.01 15.42
N ILE A 125 -1.10 -14.83 14.19
CA ILE A 125 -0.34 -14.26 13.08
C ILE A 125 0.00 -12.79 13.37
N MET A 126 -1.00 -12.02 13.81
CA MET A 126 -0.84 -10.59 14.11
C MET A 126 0.18 -10.36 15.24
N GLU A 127 0.08 -11.10 16.34
CA GLU A 127 0.98 -11.00 17.49
C GLU A 127 2.44 -11.39 17.14
N SER A 128 2.63 -12.23 16.14
CA SER A 128 3.98 -12.60 15.66
C SER A 128 4.67 -11.46 14.87
N MET A 129 3.91 -10.49 14.35
CA MET A 129 4.40 -9.44 13.45
C MET A 129 4.30 -8.03 14.05
N PHE A 130 3.36 -7.80 14.96
CA PHE A 130 3.06 -6.48 15.52
C PHE A 130 3.09 -6.54 17.04
N SER A 131 3.63 -5.50 17.66
CA SER A 131 3.44 -5.29 19.11
C SER A 131 2.01 -4.80 19.40
N THR A 132 1.57 -4.98 20.64
CA THR A 132 0.25 -4.49 21.08
C THR A 132 0.06 -3.00 20.85
N ASP A 133 1.11 -2.19 21.11
CA ASP A 133 1.07 -0.73 20.92
C ASP A 133 0.93 -0.34 19.44
N GLU A 134 1.59 -1.09 18.53
CA GLU A 134 1.46 -0.87 17.09
C GLU A 134 0.04 -1.21 16.61
N LEU A 135 -0.52 -2.35 17.05
CA LEU A 135 -1.89 -2.72 16.71
C LEU A 135 -2.89 -1.69 17.19
N MET A 136 -2.78 -1.23 18.44
CA MET A 136 -3.61 -0.15 18.96
C MET A 136 -3.46 1.11 18.11
N SER A 137 -2.24 1.51 17.75
CA SER A 137 -2.01 2.70 16.95
C SER A 137 -2.59 2.62 15.54
N ILE A 138 -2.68 1.42 14.97
CA ILE A 138 -3.25 1.19 13.64
C ILE A 138 -4.78 1.13 13.72
N LEU A 139 -5.32 0.36 14.65
CA LEU A 139 -6.75 0.08 14.73
C LEU A 139 -7.54 1.24 15.36
N ASP A 140 -6.97 1.93 16.36
CA ASP A 140 -7.64 3.03 17.09
C ASP A 140 -7.48 4.41 16.45
N LYS A 141 -6.72 4.54 15.37
CA LYS A 141 -6.66 5.82 14.65
C LYS A 141 -8.06 6.15 14.12
N PRO A 142 -8.70 7.22 14.60
CA PRO A 142 -9.94 7.66 13.99
C PRO A 142 -9.67 7.99 12.52
N ASP A 143 -10.56 7.56 11.64
CA ASP A 143 -10.52 8.00 10.24
C ASP A 143 -10.75 9.50 10.26
N PHE A 144 -9.72 10.27 9.93
CA PHE A 144 -9.83 11.71 9.81
C PHE A 144 -10.51 12.00 8.47
N GLU A 145 -11.80 12.22 8.51
CA GLU A 145 -12.52 12.85 7.42
C GLU A 145 -12.38 14.36 7.59
N PRO A 146 -11.70 15.06 6.66
CA PRO A 146 -11.69 16.51 6.68
C PRO A 146 -13.13 17.01 6.61
N GLY A 147 -13.58 17.79 7.61
CA GLY A 147 -14.88 18.41 7.58
C GLY A 147 -15.04 19.28 6.33
N THR A 148 -16.23 19.35 5.77
CA THR A 148 -16.56 20.22 4.65
C THR A 148 -16.54 21.69 5.10
N GLU A 149 -16.50 22.66 4.15
CA GLU A 149 -16.60 24.08 4.47
C GLU A 149 -17.89 24.40 5.24
N GLU A 150 -18.95 23.62 5.06
CA GLU A 150 -20.23 23.74 5.76
C GLU A 150 -20.12 23.31 7.24
N ASP A 151 -19.24 22.35 7.56
CA ASP A 151 -18.98 21.89 8.93
C ASP A 151 -18.12 22.90 9.73
N GLN A 152 -17.43 23.82 9.04
CA GLN A 152 -16.61 24.88 9.65
C GLN A 152 -17.40 26.15 9.98
N GLY A 153 -18.70 26.19 9.72
CA GLY A 153 -19.57 27.40 9.74
C GLY A 153 -19.60 28.20 11.04
N GLU A 154 -19.01 27.72 12.13
CA GLU A 154 -19.06 28.42 13.43
C GLU A 154 -17.66 28.85 13.96
N LEU A 155 -16.60 28.70 13.19
CA LEU A 155 -15.23 29.08 13.63
C LEU A 155 -15.05 30.60 13.76
N ASP A 156 -15.89 31.41 13.12
CA ASP A 156 -15.88 32.88 13.19
C ASP A 156 -16.78 33.47 14.28
N GLU A 157 -17.62 32.68 14.93
CA GLU A 157 -18.42 33.15 16.07
C GLU A 157 -17.54 33.25 17.33
N LYS A 158 -17.05 34.45 17.55
CA LYS A 158 -16.34 34.78 18.80
C LYS A 158 -17.32 34.73 19.98
N LYS A 159 -17.32 33.62 20.70
CA LYS A 159 -18.10 33.47 21.94
C LYS A 159 -17.58 34.43 22.99
N PRO A 160 -18.44 35.25 23.61
CA PRO A 160 -18.02 36.14 24.66
C PRO A 160 -17.54 35.34 25.87
N ILE A 161 -16.42 35.77 26.46
CA ILE A 161 -15.83 35.15 27.64
C ILE A 161 -16.08 36.12 28.81
N GLU A 162 -16.70 35.59 29.85
CA GLU A 162 -16.95 36.36 31.07
C GLU A 162 -15.86 36.11 32.10
N CYS A 163 -15.27 37.18 32.64
CA CYS A 163 -14.25 37.10 33.67
C CYS A 163 -14.86 36.60 35.00
N PRO A 164 -14.42 35.45 35.56
CA PRO A 164 -15.02 34.90 36.79
C PRO A 164 -14.75 35.76 38.05
N LYS A 165 -13.88 36.78 37.97
CA LYS A 165 -13.49 37.61 39.10
C LYS A 165 -14.22 38.96 39.11
N CYS A 166 -14.59 39.52 37.95
CA CYS A 166 -15.19 40.86 37.87
C CYS A 166 -16.37 40.94 36.88
N ASN A 167 -16.79 39.82 36.32
CA ASN A 167 -17.90 39.66 35.37
C ASN A 167 -17.78 40.51 34.09
N HIS A 168 -16.59 41.04 33.81
CA HIS A 168 -16.36 41.78 32.57
C HIS A 168 -16.40 40.82 31.38
N VAL A 169 -17.21 41.12 30.36
CA VAL A 169 -17.36 40.32 29.16
C VAL A 169 -16.45 40.87 28.06
N PHE A 170 -15.65 40.00 27.46
CA PHE A 170 -14.78 40.33 26.32
C PHE A 170 -14.86 39.25 25.23
N THR A 171 -14.67 39.67 23.98
CA THR A 171 -14.57 38.79 22.82
C THR A 171 -13.09 38.75 22.39
N ARG A 172 -12.60 37.55 22.11
CA ARG A 172 -11.21 37.32 21.70
C ARG A 172 -11.05 37.36 20.19
#